data_3f0dd44e4e7f456305d80fc6f1293391
#
_entry.id   3f0dd44e4e7f456305d80fc6f1293391
#
_cell.length_a   1.000
_cell.length_b   1.000
_cell.length_c   1.000
_cell.angle_alpha   90.00
_cell.angle_beta   90.00
_cell.angle_gamma   90.00
#
_symmetry.space_group_name_H-M   'P 1'
#
loop_
_entity.id
_entity.type
_entity.pdbx_description
1 polymer ?
#
loop_
_entity_poly.entity_id
_entity_poly.type
_entity_poly.pdbx_seq_one_letter_code
_entity_poly.pdbx_strand_id
1 'polypeptide(L)'
;MKKITVYILLLLLLSSICSCLDDKNNYDYTPINELKGTISNIEKNYSVGIDEDLVITPTFEFTIDKTDPDVSYEWRLDGELLNVKAPSYTFNSHKIGLFELTFSVIDNKTGVKYSASTDILVRSPYQRGWVVLSDVDGKSTLSFIKIKTLYGVSETVNIWGEKVVVDAGDSQNMQPGQIVTARKLRDENSM
;
A
#
# COMPACT_ATOMS: atom_id res chain seq x y z
N MET A 1 8.52 -47.86 -62.01
CA MET A 1 8.25 -48.11 -60.53
C MET A 1 8.57 -46.88 -59.67
N LYS A 2 9.69 -46.19 -59.84
CA LYS A 2 10.07 -45.01 -59.01
C LYS A 2 9.07 -43.85 -59.05
N LYS A 3 8.40 -43.57 -60.12
CA LYS A 3 7.43 -42.47 -60.21
C LYS A 3 6.13 -42.73 -59.42
N ILE A 4 5.66 -43.98 -59.42
CA ILE A 4 4.44 -44.37 -58.73
C ILE A 4 4.67 -44.26 -57.20
N THR A 5 5.86 -44.63 -56.72
CA THR A 5 6.23 -44.55 -55.29
C THR A 5 6.27 -43.08 -54.84
N VAL A 6 6.72 -42.15 -55.69
CA VAL A 6 6.74 -40.71 -55.37
C VAL A 6 5.31 -40.13 -55.26
N TYR A 7 4.41 -40.55 -56.17
CA TYR A 7 3.01 -40.11 -56.10
C TYR A 7 2.28 -40.65 -54.87
N ILE A 8 2.54 -41.89 -54.46
CA ILE A 8 1.97 -42.49 -53.25
C ILE A 8 2.50 -41.76 -52.00
N LEU A 9 3.79 -41.39 -51.97
CA LEU A 9 4.39 -40.68 -50.87
C LEU A 9 3.84 -39.24 -50.76
N LEU A 10 3.62 -38.58 -51.90
CA LEU A 10 3.02 -37.23 -51.99
C LEU A 10 1.57 -37.24 -51.54
N LEU A 11 0.80 -38.30 -51.89
CA LEU A 11 -0.60 -38.46 -51.49
C LEU A 11 -0.72 -38.69 -49.97
N LEU A 12 0.19 -39.47 -49.39
CA LEU A 12 0.29 -39.72 -47.95
C LEU A 12 0.68 -38.43 -47.21
N LEU A 13 1.54 -37.58 -47.78
CA LEU A 13 1.93 -36.31 -47.20
C LEU A 13 0.77 -35.30 -47.23
N LEU A 14 -0.03 -35.28 -48.28
CA LEU A 14 -1.22 -34.42 -48.38
C LEU A 14 -2.34 -34.82 -47.40
N SER A 15 -2.49 -36.12 -47.09
CA SER A 15 -3.52 -36.59 -46.15
C SER A 15 -3.22 -36.21 -44.71
N SER A 16 -1.95 -35.95 -44.35
CA SER A 16 -1.57 -35.57 -43.00
C SER A 16 -1.83 -34.07 -42.65
N ILE A 17 -2.09 -33.22 -43.63
CA ILE A 17 -2.40 -31.80 -43.40
C ILE A 17 -3.91 -31.51 -43.24
N CYS A 18 -4.78 -32.47 -43.45
CA CYS A 18 -6.23 -32.34 -43.22
C CYS A 18 -6.69 -32.71 -41.82
N SER A 19 -5.79 -32.75 -40.82
CA SER A 19 -6.18 -32.83 -39.41
C SER A 19 -6.51 -31.43 -38.91
N CYS A 20 -7.47 -30.77 -39.56
CA CYS A 20 -8.22 -29.72 -38.88
C CYS A 20 -9.16 -30.43 -37.93
N LEU A 21 -8.76 -30.50 -36.66
CA LEU A 21 -9.68 -30.79 -35.54
C LEU A 21 -10.75 -29.74 -35.61
N ASP A 22 -11.90 -30.12 -36.12
CA ASP A 22 -13.14 -29.37 -35.96
C ASP A 22 -13.50 -29.45 -34.50
N ASP A 23 -12.89 -28.54 -33.70
CA ASP A 23 -13.23 -28.38 -32.31
C ASP A 23 -14.69 -27.90 -32.26
N LYS A 24 -15.58 -28.83 -32.09
CA LYS A 24 -17.00 -28.58 -31.94
C LYS A 24 -17.24 -27.98 -30.53
N ASN A 25 -16.54 -26.86 -30.27
CA ASN A 25 -16.69 -26.02 -29.08
C ASN A 25 -17.98 -26.30 -28.31
N ASN A 26 -17.96 -27.33 -27.50
CA ASN A 26 -19.01 -27.63 -26.55
C ASN A 26 -18.55 -27.24 -25.14
N TYR A 27 -17.86 -26.09 -25.08
CA TYR A 27 -17.44 -25.51 -23.82
C TYR A 27 -18.58 -24.68 -23.28
N ASP A 28 -19.14 -25.11 -22.18
CA ASP A 28 -20.08 -24.32 -21.38
C ASP A 28 -19.27 -23.24 -20.66
N TYR A 29 -19.06 -22.09 -21.35
CA TYR A 29 -18.31 -20.97 -20.78
C TYR A 29 -19.16 -20.30 -19.71
N THR A 30 -18.73 -20.41 -18.47
CA THR A 30 -19.27 -19.52 -17.44
C THR A 30 -18.69 -18.13 -17.65
N PRO A 31 -19.50 -17.11 -17.93
CA PRO A 31 -18.98 -15.77 -18.11
C PRO A 31 -18.31 -15.28 -16.83
N ILE A 32 -17.08 -14.80 -16.99
CA ILE A 32 -16.32 -14.22 -15.87
C ILE A 32 -16.89 -12.84 -15.57
N ASN A 33 -17.14 -12.58 -14.31
CA ASN A 33 -17.55 -11.27 -13.81
C ASN A 33 -16.33 -10.37 -13.70
N GLU A 34 -15.99 -9.68 -14.80
CA GLU A 34 -14.81 -8.83 -14.87
C GLU A 34 -15.03 -7.49 -14.16
N LEU A 35 -13.96 -6.92 -13.61
CA LEU A 35 -14.00 -5.54 -13.13
C LEU A 35 -14.15 -4.58 -14.30
N LYS A 36 -15.04 -3.61 -14.15
CA LYS A 36 -15.16 -2.47 -15.06
C LYS A 36 -14.09 -1.43 -14.72
N GLY A 37 -12.91 -1.60 -15.28
CA GLY A 37 -11.74 -0.77 -15.01
C GLY A 37 -10.87 -1.36 -13.90
N THR A 38 -10.52 -0.56 -12.90
CA THR A 38 -9.64 -0.95 -11.80
C THR A 38 -10.34 -0.72 -10.46
N ILE A 39 -9.79 -1.32 -9.40
CA ILE A 39 -10.14 -0.96 -8.03
C ILE A 39 -9.71 0.50 -7.82
N SER A 40 -10.64 1.34 -7.39
CA SER A 40 -10.45 2.78 -7.18
C SER A 40 -10.61 3.15 -5.71
N ASN A 41 -10.43 4.44 -5.39
CA ASN A 41 -10.40 4.96 -4.03
C ASN A 41 -9.29 4.32 -3.15
N ILE A 42 -8.20 3.92 -3.82
CA ILE A 42 -6.92 3.58 -3.21
C ILE A 42 -5.89 4.49 -3.85
N GLU A 43 -5.24 5.33 -3.05
CA GLU A 43 -4.13 6.16 -3.52
C GLU A 43 -2.88 5.30 -3.70
N LYS A 44 -1.98 5.72 -4.57
CA LYS A 44 -0.72 5.01 -4.79
C LYS A 44 0.14 4.97 -3.52
N ASN A 45 0.12 6.05 -2.74
CA ASN A 45 0.88 6.18 -1.50
C ASN A 45 0.06 6.97 -0.47
N TYR A 46 0.07 6.51 0.76
CA TYR A 46 -0.45 7.23 1.91
C TYR A 46 0.68 7.65 2.83
N SER A 47 0.44 8.70 3.60
CA SER A 47 1.32 9.11 4.68
C SER A 47 0.50 9.43 5.92
N VAL A 48 0.80 8.75 7.01
CA VAL A 48 0.08 8.83 8.28
C VAL A 48 1.08 8.99 9.43
N GLY A 49 0.66 9.61 10.52
CA GLY A 49 1.45 9.65 11.76
C GLY A 49 1.45 8.30 12.48
N ILE A 50 2.46 8.11 13.34
CA ILE A 50 2.46 6.96 14.25
C ILE A 50 1.23 7.05 15.17
N ASP A 51 0.57 5.93 15.41
CA ASP A 51 -0.65 5.80 16.23
C ASP A 51 -1.88 6.54 15.68
N GLU A 52 -1.81 7.04 14.45
CA GLU A 52 -2.96 7.63 13.75
C GLU A 52 -3.68 6.59 12.90
N ASP A 53 -5.00 6.66 12.88
CA ASP A 53 -5.83 5.79 12.07
C ASP A 53 -5.93 6.28 10.63
N LEU A 54 -5.74 5.36 9.68
CA LEU A 54 -5.97 5.57 8.26
C LEU A 54 -7.06 4.63 7.78
N VAL A 55 -8.22 5.16 7.44
CA VAL A 55 -9.34 4.37 6.90
C VAL A 55 -9.24 4.32 5.38
N ILE A 56 -9.18 3.10 4.83
CA ILE A 56 -9.13 2.84 3.40
C ILE A 56 -10.39 2.08 3.02
N THR A 57 -11.14 2.63 2.07
CA THR A 57 -12.40 2.07 1.59
C THR A 57 -12.36 1.99 0.07
N PRO A 58 -11.83 0.90 -0.49
CA PRO A 58 -11.77 0.68 -1.93
C PRO A 58 -13.17 0.64 -2.56
N THR A 59 -13.26 1.06 -3.80
CA THR A 59 -14.48 0.95 -4.61
C THR A 59 -14.17 0.23 -5.91
N PHE A 60 -15.13 -0.55 -6.39
CA PHE A 60 -15.03 -1.33 -7.61
C PHE A 60 -16.42 -1.56 -8.21
N GLU A 61 -16.48 -1.83 -9.50
CA GLU A 61 -17.71 -2.17 -10.22
C GLU A 61 -17.44 -3.39 -11.11
N PHE A 62 -18.38 -4.35 -11.12
CA PHE A 62 -18.33 -5.50 -12.00
C PHE A 62 -19.13 -5.27 -13.28
N THR A 63 -18.79 -5.99 -14.34
CA THR A 63 -19.48 -5.89 -15.64
C THR A 63 -20.84 -6.56 -15.65
N ILE A 64 -21.00 -7.67 -14.92
CA ILE A 64 -22.22 -8.48 -14.88
C ILE A 64 -23.05 -8.14 -13.62
N ASP A 65 -22.51 -8.44 -12.43
CA ASP A 65 -23.22 -8.23 -11.15
C ASP A 65 -22.91 -6.83 -10.61
N LYS A 66 -23.64 -5.82 -11.09
CA LYS A 66 -23.34 -4.41 -10.81
C LYS A 66 -23.75 -3.91 -9.43
N THR A 67 -24.85 -4.46 -8.90
CA THR A 67 -25.51 -3.91 -7.69
C THR A 67 -25.29 -4.73 -6.43
N ASP A 68 -25.15 -6.04 -6.54
CA ASP A 68 -24.98 -6.93 -5.38
C ASP A 68 -24.09 -8.13 -5.76
N PRO A 69 -22.79 -7.91 -5.98
CA PRO A 69 -21.87 -8.97 -6.35
C PRO A 69 -21.64 -9.92 -5.17
N ASP A 70 -21.72 -11.24 -5.44
CA ASP A 70 -21.32 -12.27 -4.47
C ASP A 70 -19.81 -12.34 -4.37
N VAL A 71 -19.22 -11.56 -3.44
CA VAL A 71 -17.78 -11.41 -3.30
C VAL A 71 -17.30 -11.61 -1.87
N SER A 72 -16.04 -11.96 -1.74
CA SER A 72 -15.30 -11.94 -0.49
C SER A 72 -14.09 -11.00 -0.58
N TYR A 73 -13.63 -10.54 0.58
CA TYR A 73 -12.54 -9.57 0.68
C TYR A 73 -11.33 -10.19 1.39
N GLU A 74 -10.15 -9.81 0.93
CA GLU A 74 -8.89 -10.20 1.54
C GLU A 74 -7.98 -8.98 1.64
N TRP A 75 -7.42 -8.78 2.82
CA TRP A 75 -6.43 -7.76 3.10
C TRP A 75 -5.10 -8.39 3.49
N ARG A 76 -4.01 -7.85 2.94
CA ARG A 76 -2.65 -8.27 3.30
C ARG A 76 -1.82 -7.05 3.67
N LEU A 77 -1.04 -7.19 4.73
CA LEU A 77 -0.05 -6.20 5.14
C LEU A 77 1.33 -6.83 5.03
N ASP A 78 2.23 -6.24 4.25
CA ASP A 78 3.57 -6.78 3.95
C ASP A 78 3.54 -8.25 3.51
N GLY A 79 2.50 -8.63 2.74
CA GLY A 79 2.25 -9.98 2.26
C GLY A 79 1.53 -10.90 3.24
N GLU A 80 1.43 -10.55 4.52
CA GLU A 80 0.73 -11.34 5.53
C GLU A 80 -0.78 -11.14 5.48
N LEU A 81 -1.53 -12.22 5.51
CA LEU A 81 -3.00 -12.20 5.47
C LEU A 81 -3.57 -11.66 6.79
N LEU A 82 -4.38 -10.61 6.69
CA LEU A 82 -5.11 -10.06 7.83
C LEU A 82 -6.45 -10.78 8.04
N ASN A 83 -6.86 -10.92 9.30
CA ASN A 83 -8.18 -11.47 9.64
C ASN A 83 -9.29 -10.40 9.50
N VAL A 84 -9.36 -9.76 8.35
CA VAL A 84 -10.36 -8.72 8.02
C VAL A 84 -11.11 -9.16 6.77
N LYS A 85 -12.44 -9.26 6.87
CA LYS A 85 -13.35 -9.68 5.78
C LYS A 85 -14.28 -8.54 5.34
N ALA A 86 -14.01 -7.33 5.76
CA ALA A 86 -14.80 -6.15 5.41
C ALA A 86 -14.29 -5.48 4.13
N PRO A 87 -15.14 -4.73 3.40
CA PRO A 87 -14.74 -3.96 2.23
C PRO A 87 -13.86 -2.75 2.58
N SER A 88 -13.78 -2.38 3.86
CA SER A 88 -12.94 -1.30 4.38
C SER A 88 -11.97 -1.81 5.43
N TYR A 89 -10.81 -1.16 5.54
CA TYR A 89 -9.80 -1.47 6.54
C TYR A 89 -9.30 -0.20 7.19
N THR A 90 -9.14 -0.23 8.51
CA THR A 90 -8.48 0.83 9.28
C THR A 90 -7.06 0.38 9.61
N PHE A 91 -6.09 1.00 8.96
CA PHE A 91 -4.69 0.79 9.24
C PHE A 91 -4.26 1.67 10.43
N ASN A 92 -3.51 1.09 11.36
CA ASN A 92 -2.83 1.78 12.44
C ASN A 92 -1.50 1.07 12.72
N SER A 93 -0.47 1.82 13.09
CA SER A 93 0.84 1.24 13.42
C SER A 93 1.54 2.02 14.54
N HIS A 94 2.07 1.29 15.50
CA HIS A 94 2.98 1.79 16.55
C HIS A 94 4.44 1.83 16.07
N LYS A 95 4.73 1.48 14.81
CA LYS A 95 6.08 1.45 14.23
C LYS A 95 6.17 2.41 13.07
N ILE A 96 7.24 3.19 13.04
CA ILE A 96 7.62 4.03 11.90
C ILE A 96 8.15 3.12 10.81
N GLY A 97 7.80 3.39 9.57
CA GLY A 97 8.28 2.62 8.43
C GLY A 97 7.38 2.72 7.22
N LEU A 98 7.77 2.00 6.18
CA LEU A 98 6.99 1.81 4.98
C LEU A 98 6.31 0.43 5.07
N PHE A 99 5.02 0.40 4.82
CA PHE A 99 4.17 -0.81 4.82
C PHE A 99 3.48 -0.92 3.47
N GLU A 100 3.44 -2.14 2.92
CA GLU A 100 2.65 -2.43 1.73
C GLU A 100 1.30 -3.02 2.14
N LEU A 101 0.21 -2.35 1.76
CA LEU A 101 -1.15 -2.85 1.99
C LEU A 101 -1.76 -3.29 0.66
N THR A 102 -2.22 -4.53 0.60
CA THR A 102 -2.91 -5.09 -0.57
C THR A 102 -4.35 -5.41 -0.21
N PHE A 103 -5.26 -4.85 -0.98
CA PHE A 103 -6.69 -5.20 -0.99
C PHE A 103 -6.99 -6.14 -2.15
N SER A 104 -7.83 -7.14 -1.90
CA SER A 104 -8.31 -8.04 -2.94
C SER A 104 -9.81 -8.27 -2.79
N VAL A 105 -10.50 -8.28 -3.92
CA VAL A 105 -11.88 -8.73 -4.05
C VAL A 105 -11.90 -10.02 -4.85
N ILE A 106 -12.64 -11.02 -4.36
CA ILE A 106 -12.73 -12.36 -4.93
C ILE A 106 -14.18 -12.60 -5.30
N ASP A 107 -14.44 -12.87 -6.59
CA ASP A 107 -15.74 -13.32 -7.04
C ASP A 107 -15.97 -14.77 -6.56
N ASN A 108 -16.94 -14.98 -5.69
CA ASN A 108 -17.20 -16.30 -5.07
C ASN A 108 -17.73 -17.34 -6.06
N LYS A 109 -18.32 -16.91 -7.19
CA LYS A 109 -18.85 -17.80 -8.24
C LYS A 109 -17.75 -18.40 -9.09
N THR A 110 -16.74 -17.59 -9.43
CA THR A 110 -15.68 -17.97 -10.35
C THR A 110 -14.33 -18.20 -9.68
N GLY A 111 -14.15 -17.69 -8.46
CA GLY A 111 -12.89 -17.71 -7.73
C GLY A 111 -11.85 -16.70 -8.29
N VAL A 112 -12.24 -15.84 -9.24
CA VAL A 112 -11.34 -14.84 -9.81
C VAL A 112 -11.06 -13.75 -8.79
N LYS A 113 -9.78 -13.44 -8.62
CA LYS A 113 -9.27 -12.47 -7.65
C LYS A 113 -8.72 -11.23 -8.35
N TYR A 114 -9.18 -10.07 -7.94
CA TYR A 114 -8.69 -8.77 -8.37
C TYR A 114 -8.03 -8.07 -7.18
N SER A 115 -6.86 -7.45 -7.40
CA SER A 115 -6.08 -6.87 -6.31
C SER A 115 -5.58 -5.47 -6.67
N ALA A 116 -5.44 -4.64 -5.63
CA ALA A 116 -4.77 -3.34 -5.69
C ALA A 116 -3.88 -3.19 -4.46
N SER A 117 -2.69 -2.62 -4.65
CA SER A 117 -1.73 -2.38 -3.57
C SER A 117 -1.45 -0.90 -3.42
N THR A 118 -1.08 -0.51 -2.20
CA THR A 118 -0.65 0.84 -1.85
C THR A 118 0.46 0.79 -0.82
N ASP A 119 1.34 1.81 -0.87
CA ASP A 119 2.36 2.02 0.14
C ASP A 119 1.86 2.98 1.21
N ILE A 120 2.08 2.64 2.48
CA ILE A 120 1.73 3.47 3.63
C ILE A 120 3.00 3.83 4.38
N LEU A 121 3.38 5.12 4.33
CA LEU A 121 4.50 5.64 5.07
C LEU A 121 4.05 6.16 6.44
N VAL A 122 4.42 5.44 7.50
CA VAL A 122 4.19 5.86 8.88
C VAL A 122 5.33 6.74 9.36
N ARG A 123 5.01 7.97 9.76
CA ARG A 123 5.97 9.00 10.13
C ARG A 123 5.93 9.30 11.63
N SER A 124 7.11 9.58 12.18
CA SER A 124 7.21 10.20 13.51
C SER A 124 6.87 11.68 13.44
N PRO A 125 6.15 12.22 14.42
CA PRO A 125 5.97 13.66 14.55
C PRO A 125 7.30 14.40 14.81
N TYR A 126 8.36 13.68 15.19
CA TYR A 126 9.67 14.22 15.56
C TYR A 126 10.74 14.11 14.46
N GLN A 127 10.36 13.90 13.19
CA GLN A 127 11.31 13.70 12.09
C GLN A 127 12.14 14.93 11.74
N ARG A 128 11.56 16.13 11.83
CA ARG A 128 12.25 17.40 11.49
C ARG A 128 11.99 18.46 12.54
N GLY A 129 13.03 18.81 13.27
CA GLY A 129 12.91 19.82 14.30
C GLY A 129 14.15 19.93 15.18
N TRP A 130 13.98 20.61 16.28
CA TRP A 130 14.99 20.82 17.32
C TRP A 130 14.53 20.13 18.59
N VAL A 131 15.41 19.32 19.17
CA VAL A 131 15.22 18.80 20.53
C VAL A 131 15.90 19.75 21.48
N VAL A 132 15.18 20.26 22.45
CA VAL A 132 15.67 21.21 23.45
C VAL A 132 15.44 20.60 24.84
N LEU A 133 16.50 20.43 25.58
CA LEU A 133 16.44 20.10 27.00
C LEU A 133 16.50 21.40 27.80
N SER A 134 15.52 21.63 28.65
CA SER A 134 15.41 22.81 29.51
C SER A 134 15.18 22.40 30.95
N ASP A 135 15.55 23.27 31.89
CA ASP A 135 15.15 23.18 33.26
C ASP A 135 13.86 24.01 33.47
N VAL A 136 12.82 23.36 33.96
CA VAL A 136 11.56 24.01 34.32
C VAL A 136 11.22 23.61 35.74
N ASP A 137 11.26 24.56 36.65
CA ASP A 137 10.99 24.36 38.08
C ASP A 137 11.85 23.25 38.73
N GLY A 138 13.13 23.18 38.38
CA GLY A 138 14.07 22.18 38.89
C GLY A 138 13.91 20.79 38.29
N LYS A 139 13.14 20.65 37.20
CA LYS A 139 12.94 19.40 36.47
C LYS A 139 13.47 19.51 35.02
N SER A 140 14.21 18.51 34.59
CA SER A 140 14.64 18.43 33.22
C SER A 140 13.45 18.14 32.30
N THR A 141 13.17 19.06 31.37
CA THR A 141 12.06 18.96 30.41
C THR A 141 12.60 18.89 29.01
N LEU A 142 12.25 17.84 28.26
CA LEU A 142 12.58 17.67 26.87
C LEU A 142 11.44 18.26 26.01
N SER A 143 11.80 19.20 25.14
CA SER A 143 10.86 19.83 24.20
C SER A 143 11.32 19.57 22.78
N PHE A 144 10.35 19.40 21.87
CA PHE A 144 10.60 19.28 20.45
C PHE A 144 9.98 20.47 19.72
N ILE A 145 10.78 21.19 18.94
CA ILE A 145 10.34 22.31 18.12
C ILE A 145 10.24 21.80 16.68
N LYS A 146 9.03 21.57 16.21
CA LYS A 146 8.76 21.07 14.85
C LYS A 146 8.98 22.17 13.82
N ILE A 147 9.71 21.87 12.75
CA ILE A 147 9.85 22.76 11.61
C ILE A 147 8.64 22.53 10.68
N LYS A 148 7.79 23.55 10.51
CA LYS A 148 6.71 23.53 9.52
C LYS A 148 7.30 23.83 8.15
N THR A 149 7.25 22.88 7.23
CA THR A 149 7.53 23.10 5.82
C THR A 149 6.19 23.19 5.09
N LEU A 150 5.86 24.36 4.59
CA LEU A 150 4.73 24.54 3.68
C LEU A 150 5.20 24.14 2.29
N TYR A 151 4.72 23.02 1.78
CA TYR A 151 4.94 22.63 0.40
C TYR A 151 4.15 23.55 -0.52
N GLY A 152 4.84 24.21 -1.44
CA GLY A 152 4.23 24.96 -2.54
C GLY A 152 4.03 26.45 -2.34
N VAL A 153 4.48 27.03 -1.23
CA VAL A 153 4.51 28.48 -1.04
C VAL A 153 5.93 28.92 -0.76
N SER A 154 6.48 29.83 -1.56
CA SER A 154 7.81 30.41 -1.40
C SER A 154 7.94 31.38 -0.23
N GLU A 155 6.97 31.47 0.62
CA GLU A 155 7.03 32.26 1.83
C GLU A 155 7.59 31.40 2.97
N THR A 156 8.72 31.82 3.49
CA THR A 156 9.31 31.37 4.75
C THR A 156 8.40 31.80 5.91
N VAL A 157 7.30 31.11 6.07
CA VAL A 157 6.44 31.31 7.21
C VAL A 157 7.07 30.58 8.39
N ASN A 158 7.55 31.32 9.35
CA ASN A 158 8.01 30.93 10.67
C ASN A 158 8.80 29.61 10.72
N ILE A 159 10.09 29.74 10.81
CA ILE A 159 11.06 28.64 11.02
C ILE A 159 10.77 27.86 12.32
N TRP A 160 9.99 28.44 13.22
CA TRP A 160 9.67 27.89 14.52
C TRP A 160 8.20 27.44 14.56
N GLY A 161 8.01 26.16 14.35
CA GLY A 161 6.68 25.58 14.35
C GLY A 161 6.16 25.29 15.75
N GLU A 162 5.18 24.43 15.82
CA GLU A 162 4.52 23.96 17.02
C GLU A 162 5.49 23.40 18.06
N LYS A 163 5.38 23.85 19.30
CA LYS A 163 6.16 23.32 20.40
C LYS A 163 5.42 22.09 20.96
N VAL A 164 6.03 20.92 20.87
CA VAL A 164 5.54 19.71 21.53
C VAL A 164 6.42 19.45 22.75
N VAL A 165 5.82 19.46 23.92
CA VAL A 165 6.51 19.09 25.16
C VAL A 165 6.37 17.58 25.31
N VAL A 166 7.49 16.89 25.28
CA VAL A 166 7.54 15.46 25.58
C VAL A 166 8.02 15.33 27.02
N ASP A 167 7.22 14.68 27.85
CA ASP A 167 7.65 14.32 29.20
C ASP A 167 8.78 13.30 29.06
N ALA A 168 10.00 13.73 29.35
CA ALA A 168 11.16 12.85 29.37
C ALA A 168 11.12 12.07 30.70
N GLY A 169 10.28 11.06 30.78
CA GLY A 169 9.89 10.29 31.97
C GLY A 169 10.99 9.83 32.96
N ASP A 170 12.22 10.27 32.81
CA ASP A 170 13.34 9.95 33.69
C ASP A 170 14.31 11.14 33.83
N SER A 171 13.78 12.25 34.31
CA SER A 171 14.59 13.44 34.67
C SER A 171 15.50 13.25 35.88
N GLN A 172 15.44 12.12 36.55
CA GLN A 172 16.14 11.88 37.82
C GLN A 172 17.67 11.80 37.68
N ASN A 173 18.19 11.57 36.47
CA ASN A 173 19.64 11.45 36.22
C ASN A 173 20.26 12.68 35.59
N MET A 174 19.50 13.73 35.28
CA MET A 174 20.03 14.94 34.67
C MET A 174 20.22 16.04 35.71
N GLN A 175 21.46 16.56 35.80
CA GLN A 175 21.81 17.66 36.69
C GLN A 175 21.25 18.98 36.15
N PRO A 176 20.59 19.83 36.96
CA PRO A 176 20.18 21.16 36.52
C PRO A 176 21.39 21.97 36.03
N GLY A 177 21.23 22.67 34.89
CA GLY A 177 22.28 23.51 34.31
C GLY A 177 23.27 22.79 33.39
N GLN A 178 23.09 21.52 33.11
CA GLN A 178 23.90 20.83 32.13
C GLN A 178 23.56 21.33 30.71
N ILE A 179 24.56 21.88 30.01
CA ILE A 179 24.38 22.35 28.64
C ILE A 179 24.22 21.11 27.74
N VAL A 180 23.05 20.91 27.24
CA VAL A 180 22.80 19.90 26.21
C VAL A 180 22.82 20.57 24.84
N THR A 181 23.66 20.10 23.96
CA THR A 181 23.75 20.61 22.61
C THR A 181 22.46 20.25 21.86
N ALA A 182 21.69 21.26 21.44
CA ALA A 182 20.56 21.05 20.57
C ALA A 182 21.06 20.47 19.24
N ARG A 183 20.60 19.28 18.89
CA ARG A 183 20.95 18.64 17.62
C ARG A 183 19.76 18.73 16.66
N LYS A 184 19.99 19.27 15.47
CA LYS A 184 18.98 19.25 14.41
C LYS A 184 18.78 17.79 13.96
N LEU A 185 17.57 17.30 14.08
CA LEU A 185 17.20 16.01 13.51
C LEU A 185 17.07 16.19 11.99
N ARG A 186 17.93 15.54 11.25
CA ARG A 186 17.94 15.55 9.79
C ARG A 186 17.12 14.36 9.29
N ASP A 187 16.24 14.62 8.37
CA ASP A 187 15.55 13.56 7.63
C ASP A 187 16.58 12.89 6.70
N GLU A 188 16.93 11.63 6.95
CA GLU A 188 17.88 10.88 6.12
C GLU A 188 17.32 10.49 4.74
N ASN A 189 16.02 10.70 4.51
CA ASN A 189 15.34 10.32 3.26
C ASN A 189 15.21 11.46 2.24
N SER A 190 15.93 12.57 2.41
CA SER A 190 15.93 13.66 1.43
C SER A 190 17.17 13.58 0.52
N MET A 191 17.27 12.52 -0.26
CA MET A 191 18.09 12.46 -1.48
C MET A 191 17.21 12.12 -2.67
#